data_89f1c30b3a1b4947dc6cd5cc239e8bef
#
_entry.id   89f1c30b3a1b4947dc6cd5cc239e8bef
#
_cell.length_a   1.000
_cell.length_b   1.000
_cell.length_c   1.000
_cell.angle_alpha   90.00
_cell.angle_beta   90.00
_cell.angle_gamma   90.00
#
_symmetry.space_group_name_H-M   'P 1'
#
loop_
_entity.id
_entity.type
_entity.pdbx_description
1 polymer ?
#
loop_
_entity_poly.entity_id
_entity_poly.type
_entity_poly.pdbx_seq_one_letter_code
_entity_poly.pdbx_strand_id
1 'polypeptide(L)'
;SDLADMILDVEKHDGGMRYGVLDSSLWHNRGDTGPSLAEQMNAKGCRWRPSDRSRGSRVAGKNEIHRRLQVDEFTEKPRLVFMSNCTHTIAQIPSIPLDKRNPEDVDTNAEDHLYDALRYGIMTRPRSRSIWDYDPAAQRTGFQAADPTFGY
;
A
#
# COMPACT_ATOMS: atom_id res chain seq x y z
N SER A 1 -7.47 -11.75 23.74
CA SER A 1 -7.66 -10.69 22.72
C SER A 1 -7.56 -11.33 21.36
N ASP A 2 -8.41 -10.94 20.44
CA ASP A 2 -8.30 -11.40 19.08
C ASP A 2 -7.34 -10.50 18.25
N LEU A 3 -7.12 -10.90 17.00
CA LEU A 3 -6.18 -10.18 16.12
C LEU A 3 -6.53 -8.68 15.96
N ALA A 4 -7.82 -8.33 15.92
CA ALA A 4 -8.25 -6.94 15.78
C ALA A 4 -7.86 -6.12 17.03
N ASP A 5 -8.03 -6.67 18.22
CA ASP A 5 -7.64 -6.01 19.47
C ASP A 5 -6.14 -5.79 19.54
N MET A 6 -5.35 -6.78 19.11
CA MET A 6 -3.88 -6.66 19.05
C MET A 6 -3.43 -5.55 18.09
N ILE A 7 -4.04 -5.46 16.92
CA ILE A 7 -3.73 -4.42 15.92
C ILE A 7 -4.08 -3.04 16.48
N LEU A 8 -5.27 -2.88 17.05
CA LEU A 8 -5.70 -1.61 17.64
C LEU A 8 -4.82 -1.17 18.80
N ASP A 9 -4.27 -2.10 19.56
CA ASP A 9 -3.34 -1.78 20.64
C ASP A 9 -2.01 -1.27 20.11
N VAL A 10 -1.45 -1.88 19.07
CA VAL A 10 -0.25 -1.39 18.39
C VAL A 10 -0.49 0.00 17.78
N GLU A 11 -1.61 0.19 17.09
CA GLU A 11 -1.95 1.47 16.44
C GLU A 11 -2.07 2.64 17.43
N LYS A 12 -2.46 2.40 18.67
CA LYS A 12 -2.50 3.45 19.71
C LYS A 12 -1.14 4.05 19.99
N HIS A 13 -0.08 3.24 19.90
CA HIS A 13 1.29 3.67 20.17
C HIS A 13 1.93 4.38 18.96
N ASP A 14 1.43 4.11 17.75
CA ASP A 14 1.98 4.64 16.49
C ASP A 14 1.32 5.96 16.04
N GLY A 15 0.57 6.64 16.91
CA GLY A 15 -0.06 7.92 16.59
C GLY A 15 -1.35 7.82 15.76
N GLY A 16 -1.86 6.61 15.61
CA GLY A 16 -3.11 6.30 14.92
C GLY A 16 -2.99 6.23 13.40
N MET A 17 -3.42 5.12 12.81
CA MET A 17 -3.47 4.96 11.37
C MET A 17 -4.79 5.52 10.81
N ARG A 18 -4.71 6.18 9.66
CA ARG A 18 -5.92 6.64 8.95
C ARG A 18 -6.71 5.47 8.39
N TYR A 19 -6.04 4.48 7.82
CA TYR A 19 -6.57 3.22 7.35
C TYR A 19 -5.43 2.24 7.02
N GLY A 20 -5.72 0.96 7.08
CA GLY A 20 -4.86 -0.10 6.57
C GLY A 20 -5.44 -0.72 5.30
N VAL A 21 -4.66 -1.58 4.65
CA VAL A 21 -5.09 -2.30 3.45
C VAL A 21 -4.93 -3.80 3.68
N LEU A 22 -6.00 -4.54 3.43
CA LEU A 22 -6.00 -6.00 3.49
C LEU A 22 -6.16 -6.59 2.09
N ASP A 23 -5.69 -7.83 1.94
CA ASP A 23 -6.01 -8.59 0.74
C ASP A 23 -7.52 -8.63 0.52
N SER A 24 -7.96 -8.35 -0.71
CA SER A 24 -9.38 -8.27 -1.03
C SER A 24 -10.13 -9.59 -0.87
N SER A 25 -9.42 -10.74 -0.79
CA SER A 25 -10.06 -12.03 -0.49
C SER A 25 -10.69 -12.08 0.90
N LEU A 26 -10.21 -11.27 1.84
CA LEU A 26 -10.75 -11.17 3.20
C LEU A 26 -12.10 -10.44 3.28
N TRP A 27 -12.53 -9.82 2.18
CA TRP A 27 -13.83 -9.19 2.01
C TRP A 27 -14.90 -10.13 1.46
N HIS A 28 -14.52 -11.35 1.05
CA HIS A 28 -15.46 -12.34 0.56
C HIS A 28 -16.05 -13.15 1.71
N ASN A 29 -17.37 -13.35 1.68
CA ASN A 29 -18.04 -14.26 2.60
C ASN A 29 -17.73 -15.69 2.22
N ARG A 30 -17.23 -16.48 3.14
CA ARG A 30 -16.86 -17.90 2.94
C ARG A 30 -18.06 -18.85 3.02
N GLY A 31 -19.15 -18.54 2.33
CA GLY A 31 -20.35 -19.38 2.29
C GLY A 31 -21.26 -19.28 3.53
N ASP A 32 -20.91 -18.46 4.52
CA ASP A 32 -21.75 -18.08 5.64
C ASP A 32 -22.54 -16.82 5.30
N THR A 33 -23.73 -16.71 5.90
CA THR A 33 -24.59 -15.50 5.79
C THR A 33 -24.09 -14.34 6.65
N GLY A 34 -22.94 -14.50 7.31
CA GLY A 34 -22.34 -13.53 8.20
C GLY A 34 -21.40 -12.52 7.52
N PRO A 35 -20.95 -11.49 8.26
CA PRO A 35 -19.99 -10.51 7.75
C PRO A 35 -18.63 -11.15 7.46
N SER A 36 -17.94 -10.66 6.44
CA SER A 36 -16.58 -11.07 6.07
C SER A 36 -15.59 -10.79 7.22
N LEU A 37 -14.42 -11.40 7.20
CA LEU A 37 -13.40 -11.18 8.23
C LEU A 37 -13.00 -9.70 8.33
N ALA A 38 -12.83 -9.03 7.18
CA ALA A 38 -12.51 -7.60 7.14
C ALA A 38 -13.62 -6.73 7.74
N GLU A 39 -14.89 -7.05 7.49
CA GLU A 39 -16.03 -6.35 8.08
C GLU A 39 -16.11 -6.58 9.60
N GLN A 40 -15.84 -7.79 10.08
CA GLN A 40 -15.79 -8.08 11.52
C GLN A 40 -14.69 -7.26 12.22
N MET A 41 -13.49 -7.16 11.62
CA MET A 41 -12.41 -6.34 12.14
C MET A 41 -12.76 -4.85 12.13
N ASN A 42 -13.39 -4.37 11.04
CA ASN A 42 -13.84 -2.99 10.95
C ASN A 42 -14.94 -2.66 11.98
N ALA A 43 -15.82 -3.60 12.29
CA ALA A 43 -16.81 -3.43 13.33
C ALA A 43 -16.19 -3.28 14.73
N LYS A 44 -14.98 -3.79 14.94
CA LYS A 44 -14.21 -3.60 16.18
C LYS A 44 -13.40 -2.30 16.23
N GLY A 45 -13.38 -1.53 15.15
CA GLY A 45 -12.71 -0.22 15.09
C GLY A 45 -11.48 -0.18 14.20
N CYS A 46 -11.04 -1.31 13.64
CA CYS A 46 -10.04 -1.30 12.57
C CYS A 46 -10.58 -0.52 11.36
N ARG A 47 -9.66 0.06 10.56
CA ARG A 47 -10.04 0.86 9.39
C ARG A 47 -9.45 0.25 8.13
N TRP A 48 -9.90 -0.96 7.79
CA TRP A 48 -9.40 -1.70 6.64
C TRP A 48 -10.12 -1.29 5.34
N ARG A 49 -9.34 -1.29 4.27
CA ARG A 49 -9.79 -1.15 2.88
C ARG A 49 -9.29 -2.33 2.06
N PRO A 50 -10.02 -2.76 1.01
CA PRO A 50 -9.56 -3.82 0.13
C PRO A 50 -8.35 -3.37 -0.71
N SER A 51 -7.45 -4.31 -0.97
CA SER A 51 -6.35 -4.12 -1.92
C SER A 51 -6.87 -4.02 -3.36
N ASP A 52 -6.10 -3.31 -4.20
CA ASP A 52 -6.37 -3.26 -5.63
C ASP A 52 -6.07 -4.62 -6.30
N ARG A 53 -7.07 -5.18 -6.97
CA ARG A 53 -7.01 -6.42 -7.77
C ARG A 53 -7.26 -6.17 -9.26
N SER A 54 -7.25 -4.94 -9.72
CA SER A 54 -7.40 -4.62 -11.13
C SER A 54 -6.32 -5.34 -11.96
N ARG A 55 -6.66 -5.64 -13.22
CA ARG A 55 -5.73 -6.32 -14.12
C ARG A 55 -4.43 -5.52 -14.25
N GLY A 56 -3.30 -6.19 -14.03
CA GLY A 56 -1.97 -5.56 -14.08
C GLY A 56 -1.53 -4.87 -12.79
N SER A 57 -2.37 -4.82 -11.74
CA SER A 57 -2.03 -4.18 -10.46
C SER A 57 -0.78 -4.80 -9.81
N ARG A 58 -0.51 -6.10 -10.01
CA ARG A 58 0.69 -6.76 -9.49
C ARG A 58 1.95 -6.21 -10.15
N VAL A 59 2.00 -6.20 -11.48
CA VAL A 59 3.14 -5.68 -12.26
C VAL A 59 3.34 -4.17 -11.99
N ALA A 60 2.25 -3.41 -11.98
CA ALA A 60 2.30 -1.98 -11.65
C ALA A 60 2.85 -1.74 -10.24
N GLY A 61 2.44 -2.53 -9.27
CA GLY A 61 2.92 -2.45 -7.89
C GLY A 61 4.39 -2.82 -7.76
N LYS A 62 4.85 -3.88 -8.44
CA LYS A 62 6.27 -4.23 -8.51
C LYS A 62 7.10 -3.07 -9.06
N ASN A 63 6.69 -2.51 -10.19
CA ASN A 63 7.40 -1.40 -10.81
C ASN A 63 7.44 -0.17 -9.89
N GLU A 64 6.36 0.10 -9.16
CA GLU A 64 6.31 1.21 -8.20
C GLU A 64 7.23 0.98 -6.99
N ILE A 65 7.32 -0.25 -6.46
CA ILE A 65 8.30 -0.60 -5.42
C ILE A 65 9.71 -0.33 -5.91
N HIS A 66 10.07 -0.87 -7.08
CA HIS A 66 11.39 -0.70 -7.67
C HIS A 66 11.72 0.77 -7.88
N ARG A 67 10.79 1.53 -8.46
CA ARG A 67 10.96 2.97 -8.70
C ARG A 67 11.21 3.75 -7.40
N ARG A 68 10.56 3.39 -6.31
CA ARG A 68 10.76 4.06 -5.00
C ARG A 68 12.04 3.65 -4.29
N LEU A 69 12.56 2.47 -4.57
CA LEU A 69 13.84 1.99 -4.02
C LEU A 69 15.03 2.59 -4.77
N GLN A 70 14.85 3.04 -6.00
CA GLN A 70 15.92 3.72 -6.75
C GLN A 70 16.30 5.03 -6.08
N VAL A 71 17.61 5.31 -6.08
CA VAL A 71 18.15 6.58 -5.63
C VAL A 71 17.82 7.65 -6.68
N ASP A 72 17.16 8.69 -6.24
CA ASP A 72 16.84 9.84 -7.07
C ASP A 72 18.14 10.67 -7.29
N GLU A 73 18.45 10.98 -8.54
CA GLU A 73 19.72 11.64 -8.92
C GLU A 73 19.87 13.05 -8.34
N PHE A 74 18.76 13.72 -8.03
CA PHE A 74 18.78 15.09 -7.51
C PHE A 74 18.81 15.16 -6.00
N THR A 75 18.07 14.25 -5.34
CA THR A 75 17.96 14.24 -3.87
C THR A 75 18.98 13.30 -3.23
N GLU A 76 19.64 12.47 -4.04
CA GLU A 76 20.57 11.41 -3.62
C GLU A 76 19.95 10.43 -2.60
N LYS A 77 18.62 10.34 -2.57
CA LYS A 77 17.86 9.51 -1.62
C LYS A 77 16.79 8.69 -2.32
N PRO A 78 16.52 7.47 -1.86
CA PRO A 78 15.36 6.71 -2.31
C PRO A 78 14.09 7.28 -1.68
N ARG A 79 12.96 7.05 -2.36
CA ARG A 79 11.62 7.45 -1.87
C ARG A 79 10.98 6.40 -0.94
N LEU A 80 11.60 5.24 -0.81
CA LEU A 80 11.22 4.17 0.09
C LEU A 80 12.47 3.72 0.83
N VAL A 81 12.40 3.75 2.15
CA VAL A 81 13.46 3.26 3.04
C VAL A 81 12.84 2.33 4.07
N PHE A 82 13.58 1.34 4.51
CA PHE A 82 13.20 0.44 5.58
C PHE A 82 14.02 0.77 6.83
N MET A 83 13.34 0.84 7.96
CA MET A 83 14.03 0.98 9.25
C MET A 83 14.84 -0.29 9.54
N SER A 84 15.97 -0.16 10.21
CA SER A 84 16.88 -1.27 10.50
C SER A 84 16.26 -2.43 11.29
N ASN A 85 15.21 -2.15 12.06
CA ASN A 85 14.43 -3.15 12.79
C ASN A 85 13.44 -3.95 11.91
N CYS A 86 13.22 -3.53 10.66
CA CYS A 86 12.40 -4.29 9.69
C CYS A 86 13.20 -5.43 9.07
N THR A 87 13.82 -6.27 9.90
CA THR A 87 14.79 -7.28 9.48
C THR A 87 14.23 -8.29 8.47
N HIS A 88 12.99 -8.74 8.66
CA HIS A 88 12.34 -9.65 7.73
C HIS A 88 12.11 -9.02 6.35
N THR A 89 11.67 -7.78 6.30
CA THR A 89 11.46 -7.05 5.04
C THR A 89 12.76 -6.86 4.28
N ILE A 90 13.82 -6.45 5.01
CA ILE A 90 15.16 -6.23 4.44
C ILE A 90 15.75 -7.52 3.86
N ALA A 91 15.51 -8.65 4.52
CA ALA A 91 15.99 -9.97 4.05
C ALA A 91 15.15 -10.52 2.88
N GLN A 92 13.82 -10.39 2.94
CA GLN A 92 12.92 -11.05 2.02
C GLN A 92 12.75 -10.30 0.69
N ILE A 93 12.61 -8.97 0.71
CA ILE A 93 12.33 -8.21 -0.53
C ILE A 93 13.39 -8.44 -1.63
N PRO A 94 14.71 -8.43 -1.36
CA PRO A 94 15.71 -8.69 -2.39
C PRO A 94 15.77 -10.14 -2.86
N SER A 95 15.26 -11.09 -2.07
CA SER A 95 15.37 -12.53 -2.34
C SER A 95 14.15 -13.13 -3.05
N ILE A 96 13.07 -12.35 -3.26
CA ILE A 96 11.87 -12.85 -3.94
C ILE A 96 12.20 -13.17 -5.41
N PRO A 97 11.98 -14.43 -5.85
CA PRO A 97 12.22 -14.82 -7.23
C PRO A 97 11.18 -14.21 -8.17
N LEU A 98 11.58 -13.99 -9.41
CA LEU A 98 10.64 -13.63 -10.48
C LEU A 98 9.87 -14.87 -10.94
N ASP A 99 8.62 -14.67 -11.36
CA ASP A 99 7.82 -15.74 -11.95
C ASP A 99 8.46 -16.25 -13.25
N LYS A 100 8.59 -17.58 -13.37
CA LYS A 100 9.24 -18.20 -14.54
C LYS A 100 8.46 -18.04 -15.84
N ARG A 101 7.13 -17.88 -15.75
CA ARG A 101 6.24 -17.72 -16.90
C ARG A 101 5.99 -16.26 -17.23
N ASN A 102 6.03 -15.41 -16.23
CA ASN A 102 5.86 -13.97 -16.36
C ASN A 102 6.96 -13.22 -15.59
N PRO A 103 8.15 -13.02 -16.19
CA PRO A 103 9.27 -12.36 -15.51
C PRO A 103 9.00 -10.90 -15.10
N GLU A 104 7.90 -10.32 -15.56
CA GLU A 104 7.44 -9.00 -15.12
C GLU A 104 6.79 -9.02 -13.72
N ASP A 105 6.45 -10.21 -13.21
CA ASP A 105 5.84 -10.41 -11.88
C ASP A 105 6.78 -11.20 -10.96
N VAL A 106 6.46 -11.25 -9.68
CA VAL A 106 7.13 -12.11 -8.71
C VAL A 106 6.47 -13.50 -8.68
N ASP A 107 7.25 -14.53 -8.31
CA ASP A 107 6.74 -15.91 -8.20
C ASP A 107 5.74 -16.01 -7.05
N THR A 108 4.48 -16.28 -7.39
CA THR A 108 3.38 -16.48 -6.42
C THR A 108 3.45 -17.80 -5.66
N ASN A 109 4.32 -18.73 -6.07
CA ASN A 109 4.56 -19.96 -5.32
C ASN A 109 5.64 -19.79 -4.25
N ALA A 110 6.38 -18.68 -4.28
CA ALA A 110 7.28 -18.29 -3.20
C ALA A 110 6.51 -17.66 -2.03
N GLU A 111 7.18 -17.46 -0.90
CA GLU A 111 6.61 -16.73 0.22
C GLU A 111 6.56 -15.23 -0.10
N ASP A 112 5.47 -14.79 -0.72
CA ASP A 112 5.30 -13.42 -1.22
C ASP A 112 4.44 -12.52 -0.30
N HIS A 113 3.98 -13.03 0.85
CA HIS A 113 3.03 -12.34 1.73
C HIS A 113 3.50 -10.94 2.17
N LEU A 114 4.77 -10.82 2.55
CA LEU A 114 5.33 -9.55 2.98
C LEU A 114 5.47 -8.57 1.81
N TYR A 115 5.85 -9.09 0.65
CA TYR A 115 5.92 -8.31 -0.59
C TYR A 115 4.53 -7.80 -1.01
N ASP A 116 3.51 -8.66 -0.95
CA ASP A 116 2.14 -8.26 -1.25
C ASP A 116 1.61 -7.22 -0.26
N ALA A 117 1.89 -7.36 1.03
CA ALA A 117 1.54 -6.36 2.04
C ALA A 117 2.19 -4.99 1.73
N LEU A 118 3.48 -4.98 1.39
CA LEU A 118 4.19 -3.77 0.97
C LEU A 118 3.57 -3.16 -0.30
N ARG A 119 3.29 -3.99 -1.30
CA ARG A 119 2.66 -3.59 -2.55
C ARG A 119 1.30 -2.96 -2.32
N TYR A 120 0.44 -3.57 -1.51
CA TYR A 120 -0.87 -3.02 -1.16
C TYR A 120 -0.76 -1.65 -0.50
N GLY A 121 0.14 -1.52 0.46
CA GLY A 121 0.37 -0.24 1.15
C GLY A 121 0.85 0.86 0.19
N ILE A 122 1.77 0.54 -0.71
CA ILE A 122 2.32 1.50 -1.68
C ILE A 122 1.28 1.91 -2.72
N MET A 123 0.51 0.96 -3.24
CA MET A 123 -0.48 1.22 -4.29
C MET A 123 -1.67 2.03 -3.82
N THR A 124 -1.98 2.02 -2.53
CA THR A 124 -3.08 2.81 -1.97
C THR A 124 -2.69 4.23 -1.59
N ARG A 125 -1.40 4.54 -1.52
CA ARG A 125 -0.95 5.90 -1.26
C ARG A 125 -0.96 6.71 -2.54
N PRO A 126 -1.47 7.95 -2.53
CA PRO A 126 -1.35 8.83 -3.66
C PRO A 126 0.14 8.95 -4.01
N ARG A 127 0.46 8.83 -5.29
CA ARG A 127 1.81 9.13 -5.79
C ARG A 127 2.11 10.55 -5.36
N SER A 128 3.20 10.77 -4.62
CA SER A 128 3.72 12.14 -4.51
C SER A 128 3.99 12.58 -5.94
N ARG A 129 3.37 13.65 -6.38
CA ARG A 129 3.69 14.24 -7.69
C ARG A 129 5.20 14.45 -7.69
N SER A 130 5.87 13.83 -8.64
CA SER A 130 7.25 14.16 -8.93
C SER A 130 7.29 15.64 -9.31
N ILE A 131 8.35 16.35 -8.95
CA ILE A 131 8.59 17.69 -9.50
C ILE A 131 8.62 17.67 -11.03
N TRP A 132 8.80 16.49 -11.63
CA TRP A 132 8.74 16.24 -13.08
C TRP A 132 7.32 16.00 -13.60
N ASP A 133 6.35 15.71 -12.75
CA ASP A 133 4.92 15.70 -13.08
C ASP A 133 4.34 17.13 -13.00
N TYR A 134 5.19 18.15 -12.87
CA TYR A 134 4.78 19.54 -12.92
C TYR A 134 4.28 19.88 -14.32
N ASP A 135 2.97 19.93 -14.45
CA ASP A 135 2.30 20.43 -15.64
C ASP A 135 1.95 21.92 -15.42
N PRO A 136 2.68 22.84 -16.05
CA PRO A 136 2.38 24.26 -15.93
C PRO A 136 1.01 24.62 -16.52
N ALA A 137 0.43 23.77 -17.38
CA ALA A 137 -0.91 23.98 -17.92
C ALA A 137 -2.02 23.64 -16.91
N ALA A 138 -1.77 22.67 -16.01
CA ALA A 138 -2.72 22.30 -14.96
C ALA A 138 -2.95 23.43 -13.92
N GLN A 139 -2.01 24.37 -13.80
CA GLN A 139 -2.19 25.55 -12.94
C GLN A 139 -3.01 26.67 -13.59
N ARG A 140 -3.22 26.63 -14.90
CA ARG A 140 -4.04 27.63 -15.62
C ARG A 140 -5.54 27.35 -15.50
N THR A 141 -5.94 26.14 -15.21
CA THR A 141 -7.29 25.84 -14.74
C THR A 141 -7.31 26.10 -13.24
N GLY A 142 -7.69 27.32 -12.85
CA GLY A 142 -7.62 27.77 -11.47
C GLY A 142 -8.22 26.74 -10.53
N PHE A 143 -7.45 26.40 -9.50
CA PHE A 143 -7.96 25.65 -8.36
C PHE A 143 -9.14 26.45 -7.78
N GLN A 144 -10.33 26.08 -8.16
CA GLN A 144 -11.52 26.52 -7.44
C GLN A 144 -11.60 25.63 -6.20
N ALA A 145 -11.34 26.20 -5.05
CA ALA A 145 -11.62 25.54 -3.79
C ALA A 145 -13.09 25.08 -3.82
N ALA A 146 -13.33 23.81 -3.50
CA ALA A 146 -14.68 23.27 -3.42
C ALA A 146 -15.53 23.95 -2.34
N ASP A 147 -14.88 24.70 -1.45
CA ASP A 147 -15.50 25.53 -0.42
C ASP A 147 -14.73 26.87 -0.33
N PRO A 148 -15.34 27.97 -0.82
CA PRO A 148 -14.74 29.29 -0.76
C PRO A 148 -14.60 29.85 0.67
N THR A 149 -15.20 29.21 1.66
CA THR A 149 -15.18 29.65 3.07
C THR A 149 -13.91 29.22 3.79
N PHE A 150 -13.20 28.18 3.31
CA PHE A 150 -12.02 27.63 3.98
C PHE A 150 -10.68 27.95 3.32
N GLY A 151 -10.61 28.65 2.22
CA GLY A 151 -9.38 29.29 1.71
C GLY A 151 -8.15 28.39 1.50
N TYR A 152 -8.30 27.06 1.33
CA TYR A 152 -7.21 26.10 1.09
C TYR A 152 -7.35 25.38 -0.24
#